data_81af3dee29c40094d897a14537c7b729
#
_entry.id   81af3dee29c40094d897a14537c7b729
#
_cell.length_a   1.000
_cell.length_b   1.000
_cell.length_c   1.000
_cell.angle_alpha   90.00
_cell.angle_beta   90.00
_cell.angle_gamma   90.00
#
_symmetry.space_group_name_H-M   'P 1'
#
loop_
_entity.id
_entity.type
_entity.pdbx_description
1 polymer ?
#
loop_
_entity_poly.entity_id
_entity_poly.type
_entity_poly.pdbx_seq_one_letter_code
_entity_poly.pdbx_strand_id
1 'polypeptide(L)'
;MRRAERVAGLILFLVAAGAGAARAAEVPQDNDHTLQAMRDEMERAKTRLELKIPNIDQPVRPYYLEYRLLDLDVREVVAEFGTLLSSTHVRNRFMDVEARVGSYKLDSSNFVGEDAFRGFIGPTGSVGIDRDYDSLRQDLWIATDQAFKEAVETYSRKQAYLSSLARQSDIDDFAKVAPVRLIEPLQTPDWTSRNWEQEARDTSATLRAFSEIHEARVTYYIVYATEYLLTSEGTEIRQNRHYAAIEAGMGTFADDGVPLNHFYATYAARPADLPNVDTVRKGLNVTGTELMTMRAAPPAQDYTGPVLFEARAAASLVAQVLGPAVNGARPPISFSPVMEQMLGNLGGKSDWVGRIGARVLPAGVTVVDDPGAKEFNGTPLIGGFAVDNEGVRAEKVTLVESGNLKNELMSRRPGPDSMQPNGHGRAAFLNDGKPTMSNLFFSSADALPAADLKKKFLDTCRAEKGSEREKYCLVVREMDNPALSLLDRDDFSELLASYGGGAGTGDRLPLVVYRIYPETGREEMIRGARIVGLNARALRNVAGIGNDSFVFNYMQSQINGFSGTALGAFGSAQNGLPAAVVAPSLLFEELEVRGARGEAKRLPLLPPPPMSPAK
;
A
#
# COMPACT_ATOMS: atom_id res chain seq x y z
N MET A 1 -5.00 6.76 93.76
CA MET A 1 -5.12 8.23 93.90
C MET A 1 -4.88 8.91 92.55
N ARG A 2 -5.83 9.72 92.10
CA ARG A 2 -5.84 10.74 91.07
C ARG A 2 -5.62 10.22 89.60
N ARG A 3 -6.68 10.02 88.86
CA ARG A 3 -7.47 10.76 87.86
C ARG A 3 -6.65 11.73 87.04
N ALA A 4 -6.54 11.44 85.72
CA ALA A 4 -6.32 12.41 84.68
C ALA A 4 -7.28 12.11 83.51
N GLU A 5 -8.10 13.09 83.21
CA GLU A 5 -9.14 13.06 82.18
C GLU A 5 -8.59 13.16 80.78
N ARG A 6 -9.20 12.42 79.88
CA ARG A 6 -8.93 12.52 78.41
C ARG A 6 -9.90 13.51 77.81
N VAL A 7 -9.38 14.57 77.25
CA VAL A 7 -10.16 15.50 76.40
C VAL A 7 -9.92 14.99 74.94
N ALA A 8 -11.04 14.57 74.34
CA ALA A 8 -11.06 14.22 72.91
C ALA A 8 -11.31 15.49 72.10
N GLY A 9 -10.33 15.95 71.35
CA GLY A 9 -10.46 17.03 70.38
C GLY A 9 -10.92 16.49 69.04
N LEU A 10 -12.12 16.79 68.61
CA LEU A 10 -12.71 16.51 67.32
C LEU A 10 -12.18 17.55 66.32
N ILE A 11 -11.29 17.15 65.44
CA ILE A 11 -10.82 17.99 64.28
C ILE A 11 -11.75 17.73 63.10
N LEU A 12 -12.61 18.68 62.80
CA LEU A 12 -13.47 18.74 61.63
C LEU A 12 -12.61 19.17 60.42
N PHE A 13 -12.29 18.26 59.52
CA PHE A 13 -11.71 18.61 58.21
C PHE A 13 -12.83 19.05 57.27
N LEU A 14 -12.92 20.36 57.01
CA LEU A 14 -13.69 20.93 55.91
C LEU A 14 -12.91 20.64 54.59
N VAL A 15 -13.38 19.66 53.79
CA VAL A 15 -12.95 19.48 52.41
C VAL A 15 -13.70 20.53 51.60
N ALA A 16 -13.03 21.63 51.27
CA ALA A 16 -13.49 22.56 50.25
C ALA A 16 -13.30 21.88 48.87
N ALA A 17 -14.41 21.39 48.30
CA ALA A 17 -14.45 20.95 46.90
C ALA A 17 -14.31 22.18 46.00
N GLY A 18 -13.08 22.52 45.64
CA GLY A 18 -12.79 23.45 44.59
C GLY A 18 -13.14 22.77 43.24
N ALA A 19 -14.31 23.08 42.72
CA ALA A 19 -14.62 22.81 41.30
C ALA A 19 -13.71 23.69 40.44
N GLY A 20 -12.50 23.19 40.17
CA GLY A 20 -11.67 23.73 39.13
C GLY A 20 -12.35 23.40 37.80
N ALA A 21 -13.09 24.35 37.23
CA ALA A 21 -13.45 24.32 35.83
C ALA A 21 -12.13 24.19 35.05
N ALA A 22 -11.88 23.01 34.52
CA ALA A 22 -10.82 22.80 33.52
C ALA A 22 -11.14 23.75 32.36
N ARG A 23 -10.47 24.90 32.36
CA ARG A 23 -10.44 25.80 31.21
C ARG A 23 -9.89 24.98 30.08
N ALA A 24 -10.75 24.63 29.13
CA ALA A 24 -10.29 24.07 27.84
C ALA A 24 -9.19 25.01 27.36
N ALA A 25 -7.99 24.48 27.21
CA ALA A 25 -6.89 25.24 26.65
C ALA A 25 -7.40 25.83 25.33
N GLU A 26 -7.44 27.16 25.23
CA GLU A 26 -7.71 27.83 23.95
C GLU A 26 -6.69 27.29 22.96
N VAL A 27 -7.18 26.52 22.00
CA VAL A 27 -6.38 26.07 20.87
C VAL A 27 -5.88 27.34 20.19
N PRO A 28 -4.56 27.50 19.99
CA PRO A 28 -4.02 28.67 19.31
C PRO A 28 -4.82 28.88 18.03
N GLN A 29 -5.24 30.11 17.78
CA GLN A 29 -6.00 30.45 16.59
C GLN A 29 -5.10 30.16 15.39
N ASP A 30 -5.39 29.09 14.65
CA ASP A 30 -4.63 28.69 13.48
C ASP A 30 -4.97 29.68 12.35
N ASN A 31 -3.99 30.48 11.94
CA ASN A 31 -4.13 31.48 10.89
C ASN A 31 -4.09 30.86 9.47
N ASP A 32 -4.28 29.55 9.34
CA ASP A 32 -4.33 28.86 8.05
C ASP A 32 -5.58 29.29 7.25
N HIS A 33 -5.38 30.16 6.28
CA HIS A 33 -6.45 30.64 5.41
C HIS A 33 -7.10 29.51 4.58
N THR A 34 -6.38 28.41 4.34
CA THR A 34 -6.91 27.22 3.63
C THR A 34 -8.01 26.57 4.46
N LEU A 35 -7.71 26.23 5.72
CA LEU A 35 -8.73 25.66 6.63
C LEU A 35 -9.90 26.62 6.83
N GLN A 36 -9.62 27.93 6.94
CA GLN A 36 -10.67 28.92 7.11
C GLN A 36 -11.59 28.98 5.89
N ALA A 37 -11.03 29.01 4.67
CA ALA A 37 -11.81 28.99 3.44
C ALA A 37 -12.68 27.74 3.32
N MET A 38 -12.14 26.58 3.65
CA MET A 38 -12.86 25.31 3.66
C MET A 38 -14.03 25.32 4.67
N ARG A 39 -13.81 25.82 5.91
CA ARG A 39 -14.87 25.93 6.94
C ARG A 39 -16.01 26.83 6.50
N ASP A 40 -15.68 28.03 6.02
CA ASP A 40 -16.68 29.02 5.67
C ASP A 40 -17.50 28.59 4.44
N GLU A 41 -16.87 27.90 3.48
CA GLU A 41 -17.59 27.37 2.32
C GLU A 41 -18.41 26.13 2.66
N MET A 42 -17.92 25.25 3.53
CA MET A 42 -18.68 24.10 4.07
C MET A 42 -19.95 24.57 4.77
N GLU A 43 -19.86 25.57 5.64
CA GLU A 43 -21.03 26.09 6.36
C GLU A 43 -22.02 26.76 5.40
N ARG A 44 -21.52 27.47 4.39
CA ARG A 44 -22.37 28.03 3.34
C ARG A 44 -23.08 26.96 2.53
N ALA A 45 -22.37 25.90 2.14
CA ALA A 45 -22.92 24.78 1.38
C ALA A 45 -23.98 24.02 2.20
N LYS A 46 -23.69 23.67 3.46
CA LYS A 46 -24.65 23.00 4.35
C LYS A 46 -25.98 23.76 4.49
N THR A 47 -25.94 25.07 4.50
CA THR A 47 -27.13 25.91 4.74
C THR A 47 -27.90 26.26 3.48
N ARG A 48 -27.23 26.34 2.32
CA ARG A 48 -27.81 26.93 1.09
C ARG A 48 -27.84 25.98 -0.11
N LEU A 49 -27.10 24.88 -0.10
CA LEU A 49 -27.03 24.00 -1.26
C LEU A 49 -28.30 23.16 -1.38
N GLU A 50 -29.10 23.46 -2.36
CA GLU A 50 -30.35 22.73 -2.68
C GLU A 50 -30.63 22.78 -4.17
N LEU A 51 -31.20 21.70 -4.71
CA LEU A 51 -31.66 21.61 -6.08
C LEU A 51 -33.18 21.36 -6.12
N LYS A 52 -33.91 22.27 -6.73
CA LYS A 52 -35.35 22.09 -7.00
C LYS A 52 -35.51 21.33 -8.32
N ILE A 53 -36.10 20.15 -8.25
CA ILE A 53 -36.38 19.32 -9.42
C ILE A 53 -37.88 19.50 -9.77
N PRO A 54 -38.26 19.78 -11.04
CA PRO A 54 -39.66 19.86 -11.44
C PRO A 54 -40.42 18.58 -11.02
N ASN A 55 -41.62 18.75 -10.48
CA ASN A 55 -42.51 17.68 -9.99
C ASN A 55 -42.03 16.91 -8.75
N ILE A 56 -41.03 17.42 -8.04
CA ILE A 56 -40.64 16.92 -6.71
C ILE A 56 -40.92 18.03 -5.69
N ASP A 57 -41.79 17.76 -4.72
CA ASP A 57 -42.29 18.77 -3.77
C ASP A 57 -41.19 19.33 -2.84
N GLN A 58 -40.18 18.49 -2.54
CA GLN A 58 -39.08 18.89 -1.67
C GLN A 58 -37.78 19.06 -2.43
N PRO A 59 -37.00 20.13 -2.18
CA PRO A 59 -35.70 20.28 -2.80
C PRO A 59 -34.75 19.18 -2.35
N VAL A 60 -33.97 18.66 -3.28
CA VAL A 60 -32.89 17.71 -3.00
C VAL A 60 -31.74 18.45 -2.34
N ARG A 61 -31.19 17.86 -1.27
CA ARG A 61 -30.01 18.36 -0.55
C ARG A 61 -28.99 17.25 -0.37
N PRO A 62 -27.68 17.58 -0.33
CA PRO A 62 -26.70 16.59 0.05
C PRO A 62 -26.86 16.27 1.56
N TYR A 63 -26.78 15.00 1.93
CA TYR A 63 -26.73 14.58 3.33
C TYR A 63 -25.30 14.54 3.86
N TYR A 64 -24.30 14.45 2.93
CA TYR A 64 -22.88 14.44 3.21
C TYR A 64 -22.13 15.29 2.20
N LEU A 65 -21.18 16.07 2.70
CA LEU A 65 -20.22 16.85 1.90
C LEU A 65 -18.82 16.60 2.48
N GLU A 66 -17.85 16.51 1.59
CA GLU A 66 -16.44 16.36 1.92
C GLU A 66 -15.60 17.28 1.05
N TYR A 67 -14.67 17.99 1.67
CA TYR A 67 -13.64 18.78 1.01
C TYR A 67 -12.29 18.18 1.33
N ARG A 68 -11.55 17.79 0.30
CA ARG A 68 -10.17 17.34 0.39
C ARG A 68 -9.26 18.29 -0.37
N LEU A 69 -8.13 18.60 0.23
CA LEU A 69 -7.09 19.38 -0.41
C LEU A 69 -5.72 18.75 -0.09
N LEU A 70 -4.87 18.66 -1.08
CA LEU A 70 -3.56 18.06 -0.98
C LEU A 70 -2.50 19.02 -1.51
N ASP A 71 -1.65 19.51 -0.61
CA ASP A 71 -0.44 20.25 -0.95
C ASP A 71 0.71 19.27 -1.08
N LEU A 72 1.33 19.23 -2.26
CA LEU A 72 2.49 18.42 -2.55
C LEU A 72 3.69 19.32 -2.89
N ASP A 73 4.81 19.03 -2.24
CA ASP A 73 6.12 19.60 -2.54
C ASP A 73 7.08 18.44 -2.76
N VAL A 74 7.42 18.17 -4.02
CA VAL A 74 8.10 16.94 -4.45
C VAL A 74 9.41 17.27 -5.12
N ARG A 75 10.46 16.59 -4.72
CA ARG A 75 11.74 16.59 -5.42
C ARG A 75 12.04 15.19 -5.93
N GLU A 76 12.36 15.10 -7.22
CA GLU A 76 12.81 13.89 -7.88
C GLU A 76 14.18 14.14 -8.51
N VAL A 77 15.14 13.27 -8.22
CA VAL A 77 16.48 13.31 -8.78
C VAL A 77 16.79 11.94 -9.37
N VAL A 78 17.08 11.89 -10.66
CA VAL A 78 17.36 10.66 -11.40
C VAL A 78 18.76 10.69 -11.96
N ALA A 79 19.54 9.65 -11.70
CA ALA A 79 20.87 9.49 -12.23
C ALA A 79 21.10 8.07 -12.77
N GLU A 80 21.97 7.95 -13.76
CA GLU A 80 22.36 6.71 -14.41
C GLU A 80 23.86 6.69 -14.59
N PHE A 81 24.53 5.62 -14.17
CA PHE A 81 25.99 5.44 -14.29
C PHE A 81 26.80 6.68 -13.90
N GLY A 82 26.42 7.38 -12.82
CA GLY A 82 27.09 8.59 -12.33
C GLY A 82 26.75 9.88 -13.09
N THR A 83 25.82 9.83 -14.02
CA THR A 83 25.35 10.99 -14.80
C THR A 83 23.93 11.36 -14.35
N LEU A 84 23.71 12.63 -14.09
CA LEU A 84 22.37 13.13 -13.79
C LEU A 84 21.51 13.13 -15.06
N LEU A 85 20.38 12.46 -15.01
CA LEU A 85 19.38 12.47 -16.10
C LEU A 85 18.38 13.60 -15.89
N SER A 86 17.86 13.75 -14.67
CA SER A 86 16.93 14.82 -14.33
C SER A 86 17.01 15.20 -12.86
N SER A 87 16.66 16.45 -12.58
CA SER A 87 16.44 16.95 -11.23
C SER A 87 15.26 17.91 -11.28
N THR A 88 14.16 17.51 -10.71
CA THR A 88 12.91 18.28 -10.72
C THR A 88 12.50 18.64 -9.30
N HIS A 89 11.91 19.81 -9.16
CA HIS A 89 11.28 20.26 -7.94
C HIS A 89 9.93 20.85 -8.31
N VAL A 90 8.85 20.21 -7.87
CA VAL A 90 7.49 20.54 -8.28
C VAL A 90 6.63 20.74 -7.05
N ARG A 91 5.91 21.84 -7.03
CA ARG A 91 4.87 22.11 -6.04
C ARG A 91 3.51 22.08 -6.74
N ASN A 92 2.60 21.31 -6.18
CA ASN A 92 1.24 21.19 -6.70
C ASN A 92 0.25 21.25 -5.53
N ARG A 93 -0.90 21.82 -5.81
CA ARG A 93 -2.07 21.77 -4.93
C ARG A 93 -3.21 21.15 -5.69
N PHE A 94 -3.81 20.14 -5.11
CA PHE A 94 -4.97 19.45 -5.68
C PHE A 94 -6.16 19.59 -4.74
N MET A 95 -7.35 19.65 -5.32
CA MET A 95 -8.59 19.71 -4.58
C MET A 95 -9.58 18.69 -5.13
N ASP A 96 -10.33 18.09 -4.22
CA ASP A 96 -11.45 17.23 -4.52
C ASP A 96 -12.63 17.57 -3.61
N VAL A 97 -13.83 17.51 -4.18
CA VAL A 97 -15.08 17.75 -3.46
C VAL A 97 -16.01 16.59 -3.73
N GLU A 98 -16.43 15.92 -2.67
CA GLU A 98 -17.46 14.90 -2.74
C GLU A 98 -18.78 15.41 -2.16
N ALA A 99 -19.88 15.17 -2.87
CA ALA A 99 -21.23 15.35 -2.38
C ALA A 99 -21.99 14.02 -2.47
N ARG A 100 -22.80 13.72 -1.44
CA ARG A 100 -23.64 12.52 -1.45
C ARG A 100 -25.10 12.88 -1.24
N VAL A 101 -25.94 12.29 -2.09
CA VAL A 101 -27.39 12.48 -2.09
C VAL A 101 -28.06 11.16 -1.74
N GLY A 102 -29.17 11.22 -1.03
CA GLY A 102 -29.89 10.07 -0.49
C GLY A 102 -29.73 9.94 1.01
N SER A 103 -29.18 8.85 1.48
CA SER A 103 -28.92 8.58 2.89
C SER A 103 -27.75 7.60 3.07
N TYR A 104 -27.27 7.41 4.29
CA TYR A 104 -26.23 6.41 4.58
C TYR A 104 -26.58 5.01 4.07
N LYS A 105 -27.88 4.65 4.07
CA LYS A 105 -28.35 3.34 3.60
C LYS A 105 -28.28 3.20 2.08
N LEU A 106 -28.67 4.25 1.35
CA LEU A 106 -28.68 4.28 -0.11
C LEU A 106 -28.34 5.69 -0.56
N ASP A 107 -27.21 5.86 -1.22
CA ASP A 107 -26.73 7.14 -1.70
C ASP A 107 -26.23 7.10 -3.16
N SER A 108 -25.66 8.21 -3.60
CA SER A 108 -25.08 8.37 -4.94
C SER A 108 -23.75 7.63 -5.14
N SER A 109 -23.10 7.12 -4.08
CA SER A 109 -21.82 6.42 -4.19
C SER A 109 -21.99 4.93 -4.51
N ASN A 110 -20.88 4.21 -4.64
CA ASN A 110 -20.84 2.77 -4.88
C ASN A 110 -21.61 2.32 -6.14
N PHE A 111 -21.70 3.21 -7.13
CA PHE A 111 -22.33 2.95 -8.42
C PHE A 111 -21.44 3.48 -9.55
N VAL A 112 -21.20 2.64 -10.54
CA VAL A 112 -20.36 2.94 -11.70
C VAL A 112 -21.25 3.00 -12.94
N GLY A 113 -21.42 4.21 -13.49
CA GLY A 113 -22.19 4.45 -14.70
C GLY A 113 -21.42 4.12 -15.99
N GLU A 114 -22.02 4.48 -17.13
CA GLU A 114 -21.38 4.29 -18.45
C GLU A 114 -20.10 5.10 -18.63
N ASP A 115 -19.96 6.20 -17.88
CA ASP A 115 -18.79 7.07 -17.88
C ASP A 115 -17.65 6.57 -16.95
N ALA A 116 -17.73 5.32 -16.48
CA ALA A 116 -16.78 4.70 -15.53
C ALA A 116 -15.31 4.87 -15.89
N PHE A 117 -15.00 4.89 -17.18
CA PHE A 117 -13.61 5.03 -17.65
C PHE A 117 -13.11 6.48 -17.62
N ARG A 118 -13.97 7.48 -17.47
CA ARG A 118 -13.55 8.88 -17.33
C ARG A 118 -13.02 9.21 -15.95
N GLY A 119 -13.51 8.52 -14.90
CA GLY A 119 -13.09 8.70 -13.51
C GLY A 119 -11.78 7.98 -13.10
N PHE A 120 -11.16 7.21 -14.00
CA PHE A 120 -9.89 6.53 -13.71
C PHE A 120 -8.65 7.43 -13.90
N ILE A 121 -8.81 8.64 -14.40
CA ILE A 121 -7.69 9.52 -14.75
C ILE A 121 -7.66 10.72 -13.81
N GLY A 122 -7.06 10.54 -12.65
CA GLY A 122 -6.49 11.60 -11.84
C GLY A 122 -7.44 12.42 -10.96
N PRO A 123 -6.84 13.22 -10.09
CA PRO A 123 -7.56 14.07 -9.14
C PRO A 123 -8.36 15.14 -9.86
N THR A 124 -9.47 15.50 -9.29
CA THR A 124 -10.54 16.31 -9.82
C THR A 124 -10.16 17.73 -10.15
N GLY A 125 -9.11 18.31 -9.57
CA GLY A 125 -8.71 19.67 -9.93
C GLY A 125 -7.36 20.09 -9.40
N SER A 126 -6.52 20.61 -10.30
CA SER A 126 -5.34 21.39 -9.91
C SER A 126 -5.79 22.78 -9.50
N VAL A 127 -5.35 23.23 -8.33
CA VAL A 127 -5.64 24.55 -7.76
C VAL A 127 -4.35 25.34 -7.70
N GLY A 128 -4.39 26.66 -7.89
CA GLY A 128 -3.21 27.51 -7.76
C GLY A 128 -2.59 27.38 -6.35
N ILE A 129 -1.26 27.19 -6.27
CA ILE A 129 -0.53 27.00 -5.01
C ILE A 129 -0.51 28.25 -4.13
N ASP A 130 -0.70 29.41 -4.70
CA ASP A 130 -0.72 30.72 -4.07
C ASP A 130 -2.13 31.32 -3.95
N ARG A 131 -3.18 30.46 -4.11
CA ARG A 131 -4.57 30.88 -3.91
C ARG A 131 -4.76 31.48 -2.52
N ASP A 132 -5.28 32.70 -2.51
CA ASP A 132 -5.72 33.36 -1.28
C ASP A 132 -7.07 32.78 -0.79
N TYR A 133 -7.54 33.30 0.32
CA TYR A 133 -8.77 32.88 0.95
C TYR A 133 -10.00 32.98 0.00
N ASP A 134 -10.16 34.12 -0.69
CA ASP A 134 -11.32 34.38 -1.53
C ASP A 134 -11.31 33.52 -2.78
N SER A 135 -10.16 33.40 -3.44
CA SER A 135 -9.99 32.58 -4.63
C SER A 135 -10.22 31.09 -4.33
N LEU A 136 -9.73 30.60 -3.19
CA LEU A 136 -9.95 29.20 -2.78
C LEU A 136 -11.43 28.93 -2.48
N ARG A 137 -12.12 29.88 -1.86
CA ARG A 137 -13.58 29.74 -1.66
C ARG A 137 -14.35 29.69 -2.97
N GLN A 138 -13.91 30.43 -3.97
CA GLN A 138 -14.54 30.39 -5.29
C GLN A 138 -14.31 29.04 -5.99
N ASP A 139 -13.09 28.49 -5.90
CA ASP A 139 -12.78 27.16 -6.42
C ASP A 139 -13.64 26.08 -5.74
N LEU A 140 -13.73 26.11 -4.40
CA LEU A 140 -14.56 25.22 -3.60
C LEU A 140 -16.06 25.33 -3.96
N TRP A 141 -16.55 26.54 -4.14
CA TRP A 141 -17.96 26.78 -4.53
C TRP A 141 -18.30 26.11 -5.86
N ILE A 142 -17.48 26.32 -6.90
CA ILE A 142 -17.70 25.74 -8.24
C ILE A 142 -17.63 24.21 -8.16
N ALA A 143 -16.61 23.66 -7.48
CA ALA A 143 -16.46 22.23 -7.32
C ALA A 143 -17.62 21.59 -6.54
N THR A 144 -18.12 22.28 -5.51
CA THR A 144 -19.27 21.83 -4.72
C THR A 144 -20.55 21.77 -5.57
N ASP A 145 -20.80 22.78 -6.41
CA ASP A 145 -21.94 22.79 -7.32
C ASP A 145 -21.89 21.63 -8.32
N GLN A 146 -20.71 21.38 -8.90
CA GLN A 146 -20.50 20.27 -9.84
C GLN A 146 -20.70 18.91 -9.16
N ALA A 147 -20.01 18.67 -8.03
CA ALA A 147 -20.10 17.41 -7.29
C ALA A 147 -21.55 17.11 -6.86
N PHE A 148 -22.28 18.13 -6.44
CA PHE A 148 -23.68 17.96 -6.05
C PHE A 148 -24.59 17.59 -7.22
N LYS A 149 -24.44 18.24 -8.38
CA LYS A 149 -25.20 17.92 -9.60
C LYS A 149 -24.92 16.50 -10.08
N GLU A 150 -23.65 16.10 -10.10
CA GLU A 150 -23.24 14.74 -10.41
C GLU A 150 -23.83 13.71 -9.44
N ALA A 151 -23.81 14.01 -8.14
CA ALA A 151 -24.40 13.12 -7.13
C ALA A 151 -25.90 12.93 -7.32
N VAL A 152 -26.65 13.99 -7.66
CA VAL A 152 -28.09 13.91 -7.95
C VAL A 152 -28.36 13.04 -9.18
N GLU A 153 -27.59 13.20 -10.24
CA GLU A 153 -27.72 12.42 -11.47
C GLU A 153 -27.39 10.94 -11.22
N THR A 154 -26.24 10.68 -10.57
CA THR A 154 -25.79 9.32 -10.23
C THR A 154 -26.79 8.61 -9.33
N TYR A 155 -27.33 9.30 -8.32
CA TYR A 155 -28.36 8.74 -7.45
C TYR A 155 -29.61 8.33 -8.20
N SER A 156 -30.07 9.17 -9.12
CA SER A 156 -31.24 8.90 -9.95
C SER A 156 -31.02 7.68 -10.86
N ARG A 157 -29.85 7.58 -11.49
CA ARG A 157 -29.46 6.42 -12.32
C ARG A 157 -29.37 5.13 -11.49
N LYS A 158 -28.73 5.20 -10.31
CA LYS A 158 -28.64 4.07 -9.38
C LYS A 158 -30.01 3.58 -8.92
N GLN A 159 -30.91 4.49 -8.54
CA GLN A 159 -32.26 4.13 -8.15
C GLN A 159 -33.02 3.44 -9.30
N ALA A 160 -32.91 3.98 -10.52
CA ALA A 160 -33.54 3.37 -11.70
C ALA A 160 -33.02 1.94 -11.95
N TYR A 161 -31.71 1.74 -11.86
CA TYR A 161 -31.11 0.42 -12.00
C TYR A 161 -31.57 -0.54 -10.89
N LEU A 162 -31.48 -0.13 -9.63
CA LEU A 162 -31.88 -0.97 -8.49
C LEU A 162 -33.36 -1.34 -8.52
N SER A 163 -34.22 -0.45 -9.01
CA SER A 163 -35.66 -0.76 -9.17
C SER A 163 -35.93 -1.86 -10.21
N SER A 164 -35.01 -2.10 -11.14
CA SER A 164 -35.08 -3.17 -12.13
C SER A 164 -34.59 -4.54 -11.61
N LEU A 165 -33.91 -4.57 -10.45
CA LEU A 165 -33.37 -5.78 -9.86
C LEU A 165 -34.42 -6.49 -8.98
N ALA A 166 -34.46 -7.81 -9.07
CA ALA A 166 -35.36 -8.64 -8.24
C ALA A 166 -35.01 -8.66 -6.75
N ARG A 167 -33.80 -8.32 -6.40
CA ARG A 167 -33.28 -8.32 -5.02
C ARG A 167 -32.36 -7.10 -4.79
N GLN A 168 -32.63 -6.35 -3.74
CA GLN A 168 -31.77 -5.27 -3.27
C GLN A 168 -30.83 -5.76 -2.17
N SER A 169 -29.67 -5.13 -2.05
CA SER A 169 -28.74 -5.37 -0.94
C SER A 169 -29.23 -4.68 0.32
N ASP A 170 -29.11 -5.34 1.47
CA ASP A 170 -29.38 -4.74 2.78
C ASP A 170 -28.16 -4.05 3.38
N ILE A 171 -27.04 -4.01 2.65
CA ILE A 171 -25.78 -3.37 3.10
C ILE A 171 -25.87 -1.87 2.82
N ASP A 172 -25.61 -1.05 3.83
CA ASP A 172 -25.55 0.41 3.70
C ASP A 172 -24.47 0.85 2.70
N ASP A 173 -24.66 1.97 2.02
CA ASP A 173 -23.67 2.51 1.08
C ASP A 173 -22.52 3.20 1.80
N PHE A 174 -22.78 3.81 2.97
CA PHE A 174 -21.79 4.57 3.69
C PHE A 174 -21.98 4.45 5.21
N ALA A 175 -20.89 4.29 5.94
CA ALA A 175 -20.93 4.20 7.39
C ALA A 175 -20.83 5.60 8.02
N LYS A 176 -21.71 5.88 8.98
CA LYS A 176 -21.61 7.09 9.80
C LYS A 176 -20.54 6.91 10.87
N VAL A 177 -19.72 7.93 11.08
CA VAL A 177 -18.61 7.92 12.06
C VAL A 177 -18.67 9.15 12.97
N ALA A 178 -18.02 9.04 14.11
CA ALA A 178 -17.84 10.20 14.99
C ALA A 178 -16.82 11.17 14.33
N PRO A 179 -17.05 12.49 14.42
CA PRO A 179 -16.13 13.47 13.87
C PRO A 179 -14.77 13.43 14.58
N VAL A 180 -13.71 13.63 13.81
CA VAL A 180 -12.33 13.68 14.27
C VAL A 180 -11.77 15.08 14.05
N ARG A 181 -11.06 15.62 15.04
CA ARG A 181 -10.27 16.84 14.89
C ARG A 181 -8.81 16.53 15.11
N LEU A 182 -7.99 16.79 14.07
CA LEU A 182 -6.54 16.63 14.09
C LEU A 182 -5.91 17.74 13.24
N ILE A 183 -5.32 18.74 13.88
CA ILE A 183 -4.66 19.85 13.19
C ILE A 183 -3.18 19.83 13.55
N GLU A 184 -2.38 19.22 12.69
CA GLU A 184 -0.93 19.22 12.83
C GLU A 184 -0.35 20.56 12.37
N PRO A 185 0.77 21.03 12.95
CA PRO A 185 1.44 22.24 12.48
C PRO A 185 1.95 22.06 11.05
N LEU A 186 1.88 23.13 10.26
CA LEU A 186 2.51 23.16 8.94
C LEU A 186 4.01 22.97 9.07
N GLN A 187 4.57 22.14 8.23
CA GLN A 187 6.00 21.86 8.21
C GLN A 187 6.65 22.53 7.00
N THR A 188 7.83 23.09 7.21
CA THR A 188 8.65 23.64 6.13
C THR A 188 9.58 22.53 5.61
N PRO A 189 9.54 22.23 4.31
CA PRO A 189 10.45 21.26 3.71
C PRO A 189 11.93 21.66 3.88
N ASP A 190 12.76 20.72 4.29
CA ASP A 190 14.21 20.89 4.30
C ASP A 190 14.83 20.28 3.04
N TRP A 191 15.10 21.15 2.06
CA TRP A 191 15.70 20.77 0.78
C TRP A 191 17.23 20.86 0.77
N THR A 192 17.84 21.40 1.83
CA THR A 192 19.25 21.76 1.86
C THR A 192 20.11 20.85 2.72
N SER A 193 19.51 19.99 3.55
CA SER A 193 20.24 19.10 4.46
C SER A 193 21.11 18.06 3.77
N ARG A 194 20.77 17.70 2.52
CA ARG A 194 21.53 16.73 1.70
C ARG A 194 21.70 17.26 0.28
N ASN A 195 22.82 16.88 -0.35
CA ASN A 195 23.06 17.17 -1.77
C ASN A 195 22.53 16.00 -2.63
N TRP A 196 21.22 16.00 -2.85
CA TRP A 196 20.50 14.92 -3.55
C TRP A 196 21.07 14.60 -4.93
N GLU A 197 21.48 15.62 -5.69
CA GLU A 197 22.07 15.41 -7.02
C GLU A 197 23.43 14.73 -6.95
N GLN A 198 24.28 15.14 -6.01
CA GLN A 198 25.58 14.50 -5.85
C GLN A 198 25.42 13.07 -5.34
N GLU A 199 24.52 12.85 -4.39
CA GLU A 199 24.25 11.51 -3.87
C GLU A 199 23.73 10.56 -4.95
N ALA A 200 22.81 11.03 -5.82
CA ALA A 200 22.29 10.24 -6.93
C ALA A 200 23.40 9.90 -7.95
N ARG A 201 24.28 10.87 -8.28
CA ARG A 201 25.47 10.61 -9.12
C ARG A 201 26.39 9.57 -8.49
N ASP A 202 26.71 9.75 -7.21
CA ASP A 202 27.64 8.90 -6.49
C ASP A 202 27.14 7.46 -6.33
N THR A 203 25.86 7.30 -6.06
CA THR A 203 25.24 5.96 -5.92
C THR A 203 25.13 5.27 -7.26
N SER A 204 24.61 5.96 -8.30
CA SER A 204 24.46 5.36 -9.62
C SER A 204 25.81 5.03 -10.28
N ALA A 205 26.89 5.78 -9.98
CA ALA A 205 28.24 5.50 -10.46
C ALA A 205 28.76 4.11 -10.05
N THR A 206 28.26 3.54 -8.95
CA THR A 206 28.59 2.19 -8.49
C THR A 206 28.32 1.13 -9.56
N LEU A 207 27.26 1.34 -10.35
CA LEU A 207 26.84 0.39 -11.38
C LEU A 207 27.75 0.36 -12.61
N ARG A 208 28.71 1.30 -12.75
CA ARG A 208 29.77 1.23 -13.79
C ARG A 208 30.68 0.02 -13.63
N ALA A 209 30.74 -0.59 -12.45
CA ALA A 209 31.52 -1.81 -12.23
C ALA A 209 30.98 -3.03 -12.99
N PHE A 210 29.75 -2.95 -13.48
CA PHE A 210 29.04 -4.03 -14.16
C PHE A 210 28.81 -3.68 -15.62
N SER A 211 29.78 -3.97 -16.48
CA SER A 211 29.74 -3.59 -17.91
C SER A 211 28.56 -4.19 -18.70
N GLU A 212 28.03 -5.31 -18.24
CA GLU A 212 26.91 -6.01 -18.88
C GLU A 212 25.52 -5.49 -18.43
N ILE A 213 25.46 -4.55 -17.47
CA ILE A 213 24.23 -3.83 -17.16
C ILE A 213 24.06 -2.74 -18.22
N HIS A 214 23.01 -2.86 -19.03
CA HIS A 214 22.75 -1.95 -20.15
C HIS A 214 21.92 -0.74 -19.73
N GLU A 215 21.10 -0.91 -18.73
CA GLU A 215 20.19 0.11 -18.18
C GLU A 215 20.29 0.10 -16.66
N ALA A 216 20.46 1.28 -16.08
CA ALA A 216 20.52 1.41 -14.62
C ALA A 216 20.07 2.80 -14.20
N ARG A 217 18.93 2.89 -13.58
CA ARG A 217 18.36 4.16 -13.11
C ARG A 217 18.27 4.15 -11.60
N VAL A 218 18.84 5.18 -10.95
CA VAL A 218 18.71 5.43 -9.52
C VAL A 218 17.92 6.70 -9.31
N THR A 219 16.79 6.60 -8.64
CA THR A 219 15.87 7.71 -8.37
C THR A 219 15.82 8.00 -6.88
N TYR A 220 16.06 9.25 -6.53
CA TYR A 220 15.77 9.81 -5.22
C TYR A 220 14.44 10.55 -5.32
N TYR A 221 13.47 10.15 -4.52
CA TYR A 221 12.12 10.72 -4.53
C TYR A 221 11.74 11.18 -3.13
N ILE A 222 11.54 12.47 -2.96
CA ILE A 222 11.27 13.10 -1.66
C ILE A 222 9.94 13.84 -1.74
N VAL A 223 9.04 13.52 -0.82
CA VAL A 223 7.69 14.07 -0.75
C VAL A 223 7.44 14.72 0.60
N TYR A 224 7.06 15.98 0.55
CA TYR A 224 6.40 16.67 1.64
C TYR A 224 4.95 16.89 1.23
N ALA A 225 4.03 16.23 1.90
CA ALA A 225 2.61 16.33 1.64
C ALA A 225 1.89 16.86 2.86
N THR A 226 0.95 17.79 2.66
CA THR A 226 -0.01 18.22 3.69
C THR A 226 -1.42 17.96 3.15
N GLU A 227 -2.14 17.11 3.87
CA GLU A 227 -3.53 16.78 3.55
C GLU A 227 -4.49 17.56 4.44
N TYR A 228 -5.53 18.10 3.81
CA TYR A 228 -6.67 18.73 4.46
C TYR A 228 -7.92 17.91 4.16
N LEU A 229 -8.71 17.65 5.19
CA LEU A 229 -10.01 17.00 5.08
C LEU A 229 -11.01 17.72 5.97
N LEU A 230 -12.13 18.13 5.39
CA LEU A 230 -13.26 18.71 6.11
C LEU A 230 -14.56 18.05 5.67
N THR A 231 -15.38 17.61 6.62
CA THR A 231 -16.67 16.98 6.31
C THR A 231 -17.84 17.70 6.92
N SER A 232 -19.01 17.56 6.33
CA SER A 232 -20.27 18.11 6.87
C SER A 232 -20.68 17.47 8.21
N GLU A 233 -20.12 16.29 8.56
CA GLU A 233 -20.29 15.66 9.85
C GLU A 233 -19.47 16.31 10.97
N GLY A 234 -18.52 17.19 10.65
CA GLY A 234 -17.69 17.92 11.60
C GLY A 234 -16.25 17.40 11.75
N THR A 235 -15.83 16.44 10.94
CA THR A 235 -14.42 16.06 10.87
C THR A 235 -13.60 17.20 10.29
N GLU A 236 -12.45 17.49 10.90
CA GLU A 236 -11.53 18.54 10.52
C GLU A 236 -10.09 18.08 10.73
N ILE A 237 -9.38 17.89 9.63
CA ILE A 237 -8.03 17.33 9.62
C ILE A 237 -7.11 18.21 8.79
N ARG A 238 -5.92 18.45 9.32
CA ARG A 238 -4.70 18.81 8.61
C ARG A 238 -3.59 17.92 9.14
N GLN A 239 -3.06 17.06 8.28
CA GLN A 239 -2.01 16.13 8.65
C GLN A 239 -0.88 16.12 7.62
N ASN A 240 0.34 15.85 8.09
CA ASN A 240 1.52 15.77 7.25
C ASN A 240 1.79 14.31 6.89
N ARG A 241 2.00 14.03 5.59
CA ARG A 241 2.33 12.71 5.07
C ARG A 241 3.60 12.79 4.25
N HIS A 242 4.73 12.83 4.96
CA HIS A 242 6.02 12.89 4.32
C HIS A 242 6.58 11.50 4.14
N TYR A 243 7.31 11.29 3.05
CA TYR A 243 8.12 10.11 2.85
C TYR A 243 9.26 10.41 1.88
N ALA A 244 10.26 9.55 1.92
CA ALA A 244 11.35 9.59 0.97
C ALA A 244 11.74 8.18 0.56
N ALA A 245 12.23 8.04 -0.69
CA ALA A 245 12.62 6.79 -1.28
C ALA A 245 13.93 6.93 -2.06
N ILE A 246 14.70 5.84 -2.09
CA ILE A 246 15.73 5.62 -3.08
C ILE A 246 15.35 4.33 -3.78
N GLU A 247 15.02 4.42 -5.05
CA GLU A 247 14.61 3.32 -5.90
C GLU A 247 15.60 3.18 -7.06
N ALA A 248 16.03 1.96 -7.34
CA ALA A 248 16.86 1.69 -8.50
C ALA A 248 16.35 0.47 -9.25
N GLY A 249 16.22 0.62 -10.56
CA GLY A 249 16.00 -0.48 -11.48
C GLY A 249 17.23 -0.67 -12.35
N MET A 250 17.53 -1.91 -12.73
CA MET A 250 18.63 -2.25 -13.61
C MET A 250 18.29 -3.43 -14.50
N GLY A 251 18.77 -3.40 -15.74
CA GLY A 251 18.46 -4.38 -16.76
C GLY A 251 19.69 -4.88 -17.52
N THR A 252 19.62 -6.14 -17.94
CA THR A 252 20.60 -6.81 -18.79
C THR A 252 19.91 -7.87 -19.65
N PHE A 253 20.69 -8.57 -20.49
CA PHE A 253 20.22 -9.75 -21.21
C PHE A 253 21.03 -10.98 -20.80
N ALA A 254 20.35 -12.10 -20.66
CA ALA A 254 21.02 -13.39 -20.56
C ALA A 254 21.68 -13.76 -21.89
N ASP A 255 22.59 -14.73 -21.89
CA ASP A 255 23.31 -15.16 -23.10
C ASP A 255 22.40 -15.73 -24.21
N ASP A 256 21.20 -16.18 -23.83
CA ASP A 256 20.14 -16.62 -24.76
C ASP A 256 19.21 -15.47 -25.22
N GLY A 257 19.51 -14.22 -24.86
CA GLY A 257 18.75 -13.04 -25.28
C GLY A 257 17.52 -12.71 -24.43
N VAL A 258 17.25 -13.48 -23.38
CA VAL A 258 16.12 -13.19 -22.48
C VAL A 258 16.45 -11.95 -21.63
N PRO A 259 15.58 -10.92 -21.60
CA PRO A 259 15.77 -9.75 -20.75
C PRO A 259 15.68 -10.13 -19.27
N LEU A 260 16.57 -9.56 -18.48
CA LEU A 260 16.66 -9.77 -17.04
C LEU A 260 16.68 -8.41 -16.33
N ASN A 261 15.90 -8.29 -15.30
CA ASN A 261 15.80 -7.08 -14.50
C ASN A 261 16.04 -7.38 -13.02
N HIS A 262 16.51 -6.39 -12.28
CA HIS A 262 16.62 -6.43 -10.84
C HIS A 262 16.39 -5.02 -10.28
N PHE A 263 16.11 -4.92 -8.99
CA PHE A 263 15.84 -3.65 -8.35
C PHE A 263 16.48 -3.56 -6.96
N TYR A 264 16.68 -2.31 -6.52
CA TYR A 264 16.99 -1.96 -5.14
C TYR A 264 16.00 -0.89 -4.68
N ALA A 265 15.51 -0.99 -3.46
CA ALA A 265 14.65 0.04 -2.88
C ALA A 265 14.88 0.20 -1.38
N THR A 266 14.80 1.43 -0.93
CA THR A 266 14.76 1.77 0.50
C THR A 266 13.87 2.98 0.72
N TYR A 267 13.14 2.98 1.82
CA TYR A 267 12.13 3.98 2.13
C TYR A 267 12.30 4.50 3.54
N ALA A 268 11.91 5.75 3.75
CA ALA A 268 11.91 6.39 5.06
C ALA A 268 10.68 7.29 5.21
N ALA A 269 10.17 7.42 6.43
CA ALA A 269 9.09 8.36 6.74
C ALA A 269 9.56 9.83 6.70
N ARG A 270 10.86 10.07 6.83
CA ARG A 270 11.47 11.41 6.74
C ARG A 270 12.72 11.36 5.87
N PRO A 271 12.99 12.38 5.06
CA PRO A 271 14.20 12.43 4.19
C PRO A 271 15.52 12.24 4.95
N ALA A 272 15.60 12.75 6.18
CA ALA A 272 16.79 12.61 7.04
C ALA A 272 17.07 11.15 7.46
N ASP A 273 16.07 10.29 7.45
CA ASP A 273 16.18 8.89 7.88
C ASP A 273 16.58 7.96 6.71
N LEU A 274 16.69 8.47 5.49
CA LEU A 274 17.23 7.70 4.36
C LEU A 274 18.68 7.30 4.63
N PRO A 275 19.09 6.09 4.24
CA PRO A 275 20.47 5.64 4.42
C PRO A 275 21.47 6.57 3.71
N ASN A 276 22.70 6.58 4.21
CA ASN A 276 23.80 7.31 3.60
C ASN A 276 24.25 6.65 2.28
N VAL A 277 25.02 7.39 1.48
CA VAL A 277 25.53 6.97 0.17
C VAL A 277 26.26 5.63 0.22
N ASP A 278 27.09 5.39 1.24
CA ASP A 278 27.87 4.15 1.34
C ASP A 278 26.98 2.91 1.57
N THR A 279 25.91 3.07 2.34
CA THR A 279 24.93 2.01 2.56
C THR A 279 24.17 1.70 1.26
N VAL A 280 23.75 2.73 0.51
CA VAL A 280 23.09 2.56 -0.79
C VAL A 280 24.03 1.90 -1.80
N ARG A 281 25.30 2.35 -1.88
CA ARG A 281 26.32 1.72 -2.75
C ARG A 281 26.50 0.24 -2.46
N LYS A 282 26.55 -0.16 -1.18
CA LYS A 282 26.62 -1.58 -0.81
C LYS A 282 25.41 -2.36 -1.31
N GLY A 283 24.21 -1.82 -1.12
CA GLY A 283 22.97 -2.42 -1.63
C GLY A 283 23.02 -2.60 -3.16
N LEU A 284 23.36 -1.53 -3.90
CA LEU A 284 23.46 -1.58 -5.36
C LEU A 284 24.52 -2.56 -5.87
N ASN A 285 25.66 -2.70 -5.16
CA ASN A 285 26.67 -3.70 -5.49
C ASN A 285 26.15 -5.13 -5.30
N VAL A 286 25.40 -5.39 -4.24
CA VAL A 286 24.78 -6.71 -4.03
C VAL A 286 23.80 -7.00 -5.16
N THR A 287 22.89 -6.08 -5.44
CA THR A 287 21.88 -6.23 -6.50
C THR A 287 22.52 -6.41 -7.89
N GLY A 288 23.56 -5.62 -8.21
CA GLY A 288 24.30 -5.78 -9.47
C GLY A 288 25.00 -7.13 -9.58
N THR A 289 25.59 -7.64 -8.49
CA THR A 289 26.21 -8.97 -8.44
C THR A 289 25.18 -10.08 -8.62
N GLU A 290 24.02 -9.96 -7.99
CA GLU A 290 22.90 -10.91 -8.16
C GLU A 290 22.40 -10.91 -9.61
N LEU A 291 22.25 -9.74 -10.25
CA LEU A 291 21.84 -9.64 -11.65
C LEU A 291 22.89 -10.29 -12.57
N MET A 292 24.19 -10.11 -12.32
CA MET A 292 25.24 -10.79 -13.09
C MET A 292 25.24 -12.30 -12.87
N THR A 293 24.96 -12.75 -11.66
CA THR A 293 24.81 -14.19 -11.36
C THR A 293 23.58 -14.76 -12.08
N MET A 294 22.47 -14.01 -12.08
CA MET A 294 21.24 -14.40 -12.79
C MET A 294 21.47 -14.48 -14.30
N ARG A 295 22.29 -13.58 -14.90
CA ARG A 295 22.65 -13.60 -16.30
C ARG A 295 23.29 -14.93 -16.72
N ALA A 296 24.16 -15.48 -15.89
CA ALA A 296 24.83 -16.75 -16.11
C ALA A 296 24.01 -17.98 -15.67
N ALA A 297 22.90 -17.76 -14.95
CA ALA A 297 22.11 -18.85 -14.36
C ALA A 297 21.31 -19.62 -15.42
N PRO A 298 21.16 -20.95 -15.27
CA PRO A 298 20.30 -21.74 -16.14
C PRO A 298 18.83 -21.36 -15.95
N PRO A 299 17.99 -21.49 -17.00
CA PRO A 299 16.56 -21.27 -16.89
C PRO A 299 15.92 -22.30 -15.94
N ALA A 300 14.89 -21.86 -15.23
CA ALA A 300 14.07 -22.72 -14.39
C ALA A 300 13.41 -23.82 -15.24
N GLN A 301 13.28 -24.99 -14.65
CA GLN A 301 12.52 -26.12 -15.21
C GLN A 301 11.24 -26.27 -14.39
N ASP A 302 10.25 -26.96 -14.97
CA ASP A 302 9.05 -27.32 -14.24
C ASP A 302 9.42 -28.17 -13.02
N TYR A 303 8.87 -27.81 -11.89
CA TYR A 303 9.17 -28.37 -10.58
C TYR A 303 7.91 -28.43 -9.72
N THR A 304 7.73 -29.52 -9.00
CA THR A 304 6.74 -29.64 -7.95
C THR A 304 7.42 -30.23 -6.72
N GLY A 305 7.30 -29.56 -5.58
CA GLY A 305 7.94 -29.99 -4.34
C GLY A 305 8.17 -28.86 -3.34
N PRO A 306 9.04 -29.09 -2.33
CA PRO A 306 9.27 -28.13 -1.24
C PRO A 306 9.89 -26.82 -1.71
N VAL A 307 9.32 -25.72 -1.22
CA VAL A 307 9.84 -24.37 -1.48
C VAL A 307 9.94 -23.61 -0.16
N LEU A 308 11.14 -23.12 0.13
CA LEU A 308 11.40 -22.24 1.27
C LEU A 308 11.50 -20.79 0.78
N PHE A 309 10.64 -19.92 1.31
CA PHE A 309 10.80 -18.48 1.19
C PHE A 309 11.59 -17.97 2.39
N GLU A 310 12.79 -17.43 2.17
CA GLU A 310 13.53 -16.73 3.20
C GLU A 310 12.79 -15.45 3.62
N ALA A 311 13.02 -14.96 4.84
CA ALA A 311 12.18 -13.94 5.49
C ALA A 311 11.88 -12.70 4.62
N ARG A 312 12.85 -12.20 3.83
CA ARG A 312 12.65 -11.09 2.89
C ARG A 312 11.64 -11.45 1.79
N ALA A 313 11.82 -12.59 1.16
CA ALA A 313 10.91 -13.08 0.12
C ALA A 313 9.52 -13.41 0.71
N ALA A 314 9.48 -13.98 1.91
CA ALA A 314 8.25 -14.30 2.61
C ALA A 314 7.45 -13.04 2.96
N ALA A 315 8.08 -11.98 3.46
CA ALA A 315 7.42 -10.72 3.77
C ALA A 315 6.83 -10.05 2.51
N SER A 316 7.59 -10.06 1.40
CA SER A 316 7.10 -9.60 0.10
C SER A 316 5.93 -10.46 -0.41
N LEU A 317 6.01 -11.79 -0.29
CA LEU A 317 4.91 -12.71 -0.63
C LEU A 317 3.66 -12.43 0.20
N VAL A 318 3.81 -12.26 1.52
CA VAL A 318 2.71 -11.92 2.43
C VAL A 318 2.04 -10.61 2.01
N ALA A 319 2.83 -9.57 1.64
CA ALA A 319 2.29 -8.32 1.12
C ALA A 319 1.42 -8.54 -0.14
N GLN A 320 1.92 -9.33 -1.10
CA GLN A 320 1.21 -9.62 -2.35
C GLN A 320 -0.07 -10.43 -2.16
N VAL A 321 -0.09 -11.33 -1.19
CA VAL A 321 -1.16 -12.32 -1.03
C VAL A 321 -2.20 -11.86 -0.03
N LEU A 322 -1.79 -11.30 1.12
CA LEU A 322 -2.73 -10.89 2.16
C LEU A 322 -3.37 -9.53 1.88
N GLY A 323 -2.68 -8.61 1.21
CA GLY A 323 -3.25 -7.29 0.91
C GLY A 323 -4.65 -7.35 0.30
N PRO A 324 -4.85 -8.07 -0.82
CA PRO A 324 -6.18 -8.27 -1.40
C PRO A 324 -7.11 -9.10 -0.52
N ALA A 325 -6.58 -10.08 0.22
CA ALA A 325 -7.39 -11.04 0.97
C ALA A 325 -8.05 -10.43 2.21
N VAL A 326 -7.42 -9.44 2.84
CA VAL A 326 -7.93 -8.77 4.06
C VAL A 326 -8.80 -7.55 3.77
N ASN A 327 -9.03 -7.23 2.50
CA ASN A 327 -9.88 -6.11 2.07
C ASN A 327 -11.35 -6.48 2.19
N GLY A 328 -12.07 -5.85 3.12
CA GLY A 328 -13.47 -6.11 3.40
C GLY A 328 -14.46 -5.28 2.53
N ALA A 329 -13.98 -4.42 1.64
CA ALA A 329 -14.87 -3.62 0.80
C ALA A 329 -15.62 -4.47 -0.21
N ARG A 330 -16.90 -4.14 -0.41
CA ARG A 330 -17.69 -4.71 -1.52
C ARG A 330 -17.32 -4.02 -2.85
N PRO A 331 -17.40 -4.74 -3.99
CA PRO A 331 -17.26 -4.12 -5.30
C PRO A 331 -18.42 -3.13 -5.55
N PRO A 332 -18.20 -2.09 -6.36
CA PRO A 332 -19.25 -1.17 -6.75
C PRO A 332 -20.31 -1.87 -7.62
N ILE A 333 -21.54 -1.42 -7.52
CA ILE A 333 -22.64 -1.81 -8.40
C ILE A 333 -22.45 -1.12 -9.75
N SER A 334 -22.81 -1.76 -10.86
CA SER A 334 -22.77 -1.15 -12.18
C SER A 334 -24.08 -1.34 -12.93
N PHE A 335 -24.28 -0.51 -13.95
CA PHE A 335 -25.45 -0.56 -14.83
C PHE A 335 -25.57 -1.85 -15.65
N SER A 336 -24.55 -2.72 -15.66
CA SER A 336 -24.62 -4.02 -16.32
C SER A 336 -23.89 -5.11 -15.54
N PRO A 337 -24.42 -6.36 -15.55
CA PRO A 337 -23.79 -7.51 -14.88
C PRO A 337 -22.38 -7.81 -15.41
N VAL A 338 -22.14 -7.56 -16.70
CA VAL A 338 -20.80 -7.75 -17.31
C VAL A 338 -19.79 -6.76 -16.74
N MET A 339 -20.21 -5.51 -16.57
CA MET A 339 -19.37 -4.48 -15.96
C MET A 339 -19.14 -4.77 -14.47
N GLU A 340 -20.14 -5.21 -13.73
CA GLU A 340 -19.98 -5.63 -12.33
C GLU A 340 -18.98 -6.78 -12.19
N GLN A 341 -19.06 -7.78 -13.06
CA GLN A 341 -18.10 -8.88 -13.08
C GLN A 341 -16.68 -8.38 -13.40
N MET A 342 -16.55 -7.50 -14.39
CA MET A 342 -15.26 -6.89 -14.74
C MET A 342 -14.71 -6.07 -13.57
N LEU A 343 -15.48 -5.19 -12.96
CA LEU A 343 -15.09 -4.39 -11.81
C LEU A 343 -14.77 -5.26 -10.58
N GLY A 344 -15.52 -6.33 -10.36
CA GLY A 344 -15.24 -7.32 -9.31
C GLY A 344 -13.91 -8.03 -9.53
N ASN A 345 -13.60 -8.39 -10.78
CA ASN A 345 -12.31 -8.99 -11.12
C ASN A 345 -11.16 -7.99 -11.02
N LEU A 346 -11.38 -6.75 -11.46
CA LEU A 346 -10.39 -5.67 -11.40
C LEU A 346 -10.20 -5.13 -9.97
N GLY A 347 -11.27 -5.03 -9.18
CA GLY A 347 -11.24 -4.51 -7.81
C GLY A 347 -10.71 -5.50 -6.76
N GLY A 348 -10.44 -6.75 -7.16
CA GLY A 348 -9.96 -7.81 -6.30
C GLY A 348 -10.99 -8.25 -5.27
N LYS A 349 -11.82 -9.17 -5.67
CA LYS A 349 -12.65 -9.86 -4.70
C LYS A 349 -11.73 -10.59 -3.71
N SER A 350 -11.85 -10.25 -2.43
CA SER A 350 -11.12 -10.94 -1.38
C SER A 350 -11.40 -12.44 -1.41
N ASP A 351 -10.37 -13.26 -1.37
CA ASP A 351 -10.50 -14.72 -1.23
C ASP A 351 -11.16 -15.14 0.10
N TRP A 352 -11.24 -14.22 1.05
CA TRP A 352 -11.73 -14.45 2.41
C TRP A 352 -13.11 -13.84 2.70
N VAL A 353 -13.76 -13.24 1.72
CA VAL A 353 -15.17 -12.79 1.85
C VAL A 353 -16.06 -13.94 2.30
N GLY A 354 -16.89 -13.70 3.32
CA GLY A 354 -17.78 -14.69 3.92
C GLY A 354 -17.07 -15.74 4.78
N ARG A 355 -15.81 -15.47 5.21
CA ARG A 355 -15.01 -16.41 5.98
C ARG A 355 -14.68 -15.97 7.40
N ILE A 356 -15.32 -14.92 7.90
CA ILE A 356 -15.17 -14.51 9.31
C ILE A 356 -15.50 -15.71 10.22
N GLY A 357 -14.59 -16.01 11.16
CA GLY A 357 -14.64 -17.16 12.04
C GLY A 357 -14.04 -18.45 11.46
N ALA A 358 -13.83 -18.53 10.14
CA ALA A 358 -13.25 -19.72 9.53
C ALA A 358 -11.72 -19.74 9.67
N ARG A 359 -11.14 -20.95 9.65
CA ARG A 359 -9.69 -21.14 9.61
C ARG A 359 -9.16 -20.87 8.20
N VAL A 360 -8.34 -19.84 8.07
CA VAL A 360 -7.73 -19.39 6.81
C VAL A 360 -6.22 -19.57 6.75
N LEU A 361 -5.55 -19.73 7.91
CA LEU A 361 -4.11 -19.93 8.05
C LEU A 361 -3.81 -21.11 9.00
N PRO A 362 -2.54 -21.57 9.12
CA PRO A 362 -2.16 -22.57 10.12
C PRO A 362 -2.54 -22.15 11.55
N ALA A 363 -2.80 -23.12 12.42
CA ALA A 363 -3.40 -22.89 13.74
C ALA A 363 -2.61 -21.96 14.66
N GLY A 364 -1.28 -21.92 14.57
CA GLY A 364 -0.43 -21.05 15.39
C GLY A 364 -0.31 -19.61 14.87
N VAL A 365 -0.86 -19.30 13.68
CA VAL A 365 -0.63 -18.01 13.00
C VAL A 365 -1.55 -16.92 13.52
N THR A 366 -0.94 -15.78 13.81
CA THR A 366 -1.64 -14.51 14.13
C THR A 366 -1.18 -13.44 13.15
N VAL A 367 -2.16 -12.68 12.60
CA VAL A 367 -1.92 -11.55 11.70
C VAL A 367 -2.59 -10.31 12.27
N VAL A 368 -1.80 -9.25 12.41
CA VAL A 368 -2.27 -7.96 12.96
C VAL A 368 -1.84 -6.85 12.03
N ASP A 369 -2.72 -5.90 11.74
CA ASP A 369 -2.36 -4.62 11.14
C ASP A 369 -2.37 -3.54 12.23
N ASP A 370 -1.25 -2.81 12.37
CA ASP A 370 -1.06 -1.82 13.43
C ASP A 370 -0.50 -0.50 12.86
N PRO A 371 -1.38 0.44 12.49
CA PRO A 371 -0.95 1.74 11.98
C PRO A 371 -0.22 2.60 13.03
N GLY A 372 -0.34 2.25 14.32
CA GLY A 372 0.35 2.95 15.41
C GLY A 372 1.80 2.51 15.63
N ALA A 373 2.20 1.34 15.09
CA ALA A 373 3.55 0.82 15.23
C ALA A 373 4.56 1.66 14.44
N LYS A 374 5.67 2.04 15.06
CA LYS A 374 6.70 2.89 14.44
C LYS A 374 7.95 2.14 14.02
N GLU A 375 8.23 1.02 14.67
CA GLU A 375 9.42 0.20 14.43
C GLU A 375 9.18 -1.26 14.81
N PHE A 376 10.01 -2.14 14.28
CA PHE A 376 10.13 -3.53 14.70
C PHE A 376 11.60 -3.89 14.85
N ASN A 377 12.00 -4.32 16.06
CA ASN A 377 13.39 -4.64 16.40
C ASN A 377 14.41 -3.56 15.98
N GLY A 378 14.05 -2.27 16.18
CA GLY A 378 14.89 -1.12 15.81
C GLY A 378 14.87 -0.75 14.32
N THR A 379 14.13 -1.46 13.47
CA THR A 379 13.93 -1.10 12.07
C THR A 379 12.65 -0.27 11.92
N PRO A 380 12.73 0.96 11.40
CA PRO A 380 11.55 1.81 11.22
C PRO A 380 10.52 1.22 10.26
N LEU A 381 9.25 1.45 10.55
CA LEU A 381 8.10 1.09 9.72
C LEU A 381 7.53 2.36 9.07
N ILE A 382 7.18 2.28 7.78
CA ILE A 382 6.73 3.47 7.03
C ILE A 382 5.21 3.53 6.82
N GLY A 383 4.46 2.48 7.17
CA GLY A 383 3.02 2.40 6.92
C GLY A 383 2.13 3.09 7.96
N GLY A 384 2.73 3.75 8.98
CA GLY A 384 1.99 4.33 10.10
C GLY A 384 1.23 5.61 9.76
N PHE A 385 0.05 5.79 10.38
CA PHE A 385 -0.76 7.02 10.31
C PHE A 385 -1.74 7.09 11.50
N ALA A 386 -2.25 8.29 11.78
CA ALA A 386 -3.16 8.51 12.92
C ALA A 386 -4.64 8.51 12.51
N VAL A 387 -4.94 9.02 11.32
CA VAL A 387 -6.30 9.11 10.77
C VAL A 387 -6.20 8.72 9.28
N ASP A 388 -7.14 7.93 8.81
CA ASP A 388 -7.17 7.54 7.39
C ASP A 388 -7.66 8.68 6.47
N ASN A 389 -7.73 8.43 5.17
CA ASN A 389 -8.14 9.45 4.21
C ASN A 389 -9.65 9.72 4.16
N GLU A 390 -10.45 8.97 4.94
CA GLU A 390 -11.89 9.17 5.11
C GLU A 390 -12.24 9.79 6.48
N GLY A 391 -11.22 10.23 7.23
CA GLY A 391 -11.40 10.89 8.52
C GLY A 391 -11.68 9.96 9.69
N VAL A 392 -11.38 8.68 9.58
CA VAL A 392 -11.53 7.69 10.65
C VAL A 392 -10.21 7.48 11.37
N ARG A 393 -10.23 7.46 12.72
CA ARG A 393 -9.03 7.15 13.50
C ARG A 393 -8.55 5.75 13.17
N ALA A 394 -7.26 5.63 12.93
CA ALA A 394 -6.62 4.36 12.67
C ALA A 394 -6.63 3.47 13.91
N GLU A 395 -7.05 2.22 13.77
CA GLU A 395 -7.13 1.23 14.84
C GLU A 395 -6.17 0.07 14.56
N LYS A 396 -5.65 -0.51 15.63
CA LYS A 396 -4.96 -1.80 15.55
C LYS A 396 -5.97 -2.90 15.33
N VAL A 397 -5.85 -3.65 14.25
CA VAL A 397 -6.80 -4.69 13.85
C VAL A 397 -6.16 -6.08 13.90
N THR A 398 -6.68 -6.97 14.73
CA THR A 398 -6.33 -8.39 14.66
C THR A 398 -7.14 -9.04 13.55
N LEU A 399 -6.49 -9.29 12.41
CA LEU A 399 -7.10 -9.87 11.21
C LEU A 399 -7.28 -11.38 11.37
N VAL A 400 -6.23 -12.07 11.81
CA VAL A 400 -6.26 -13.51 12.04
C VAL A 400 -5.73 -13.79 13.44
N GLU A 401 -6.42 -14.64 14.18
CA GLU A 401 -6.00 -15.12 15.50
C GLU A 401 -6.01 -16.63 15.53
N SER A 402 -4.87 -17.23 15.87
CA SER A 402 -4.69 -18.69 15.89
C SER A 402 -5.22 -19.38 14.61
N GLY A 403 -4.94 -18.78 13.46
CA GLY A 403 -5.32 -19.27 12.14
C GLY A 403 -6.76 -18.96 11.70
N ASN A 404 -7.60 -18.39 12.57
CA ASN A 404 -8.98 -18.06 12.25
C ASN A 404 -9.14 -16.59 11.88
N LEU A 405 -9.84 -16.29 10.80
CA LEU A 405 -10.15 -14.93 10.38
C LEU A 405 -11.08 -14.27 11.41
N LYS A 406 -10.70 -13.12 11.93
CA LYS A 406 -11.47 -12.37 12.94
C LYS A 406 -12.07 -11.10 12.38
N ASN A 407 -11.28 -10.36 11.60
CA ASN A 407 -11.66 -9.07 11.06
C ASN A 407 -11.10 -8.90 9.66
N GLU A 408 -11.60 -7.89 8.98
CA GLU A 408 -11.10 -7.37 7.71
C GLU A 408 -10.66 -5.92 7.88
N LEU A 409 -9.85 -5.40 6.98
CA LEU A 409 -9.59 -3.96 6.90
C LEU A 409 -10.79 -3.28 6.24
N MET A 410 -11.27 -2.20 6.84
CA MET A 410 -12.49 -1.52 6.44
C MET A 410 -12.28 -0.04 6.22
N SER A 411 -12.87 0.45 5.13
CA SER A 411 -13.14 1.86 4.87
C SER A 411 -14.55 2.25 5.35
N ARG A 412 -14.97 3.47 5.10
CA ARG A 412 -16.36 3.90 5.36
C ARG A 412 -17.39 3.27 4.41
N ARG A 413 -16.95 2.50 3.42
CA ARG A 413 -17.82 1.68 2.57
C ARG A 413 -18.01 0.32 3.21
N PRO A 414 -19.21 0.01 3.77
CA PRO A 414 -19.49 -1.28 4.40
C PRO A 414 -19.32 -2.45 3.45
N GLY A 415 -18.80 -3.55 3.98
CA GLY A 415 -18.66 -4.82 3.28
C GLY A 415 -19.74 -5.85 3.69
N PRO A 416 -19.75 -7.02 3.05
CA PRO A 416 -20.73 -8.06 3.37
C PRO A 416 -20.54 -8.67 4.77
N ASP A 417 -19.33 -8.68 5.30
CA ASP A 417 -18.99 -9.30 6.58
C ASP A 417 -18.82 -8.30 7.71
N SER A 418 -18.53 -7.02 7.39
CA SER A 418 -18.33 -5.95 8.36
C SER A 418 -18.99 -4.65 7.91
N MET A 419 -19.70 -4.01 8.83
CA MET A 419 -20.45 -2.77 8.57
C MET A 419 -19.73 -1.51 9.11
N GLN A 420 -18.73 -1.68 9.97
CA GLN A 420 -18.06 -0.57 10.64
C GLN A 420 -16.65 -0.35 10.11
N PRO A 421 -16.26 0.89 9.82
CA PRO A 421 -14.89 1.21 9.46
C PRO A 421 -13.96 1.06 10.66
N ASN A 422 -12.70 0.74 10.39
CA ASN A 422 -11.65 0.60 11.41
C ASN A 422 -10.40 1.47 11.09
N GLY A 423 -10.63 2.54 10.32
CA GLY A 423 -9.58 3.51 10.02
C GLY A 423 -8.52 3.02 9.05
N HIS A 424 -8.91 2.20 8.08
CA HIS A 424 -8.03 1.72 7.01
C HIS A 424 -8.46 2.17 5.62
N GLY A 425 -9.36 3.14 5.52
CA GLY A 425 -9.76 3.79 4.29
C GLY A 425 -8.66 4.70 3.76
N ARG A 426 -7.62 4.14 3.13
CA ARG A 426 -6.45 4.87 2.64
C ARG A 426 -6.57 5.15 1.15
N ALA A 427 -6.01 6.28 0.73
CA ALA A 427 -5.98 6.70 -0.65
C ALA A 427 -4.60 7.25 -1.05
N ALA A 428 -4.13 6.89 -2.22
CA ALA A 428 -3.04 7.60 -2.88
C ALA A 428 -3.63 8.84 -3.57
N PHE A 429 -3.03 9.99 -3.35
CA PHE A 429 -3.57 11.28 -3.79
C PHE A 429 -5.00 11.51 -3.25
N LEU A 430 -5.86 12.12 -4.04
CA LEU A 430 -7.26 12.40 -3.70
C LEU A 430 -8.24 11.35 -4.26
N ASN A 431 -7.80 10.11 -4.45
CA ASN A 431 -8.68 9.02 -4.83
C ASN A 431 -9.61 8.63 -3.66
N ASP A 432 -10.62 7.81 -3.96
CA ASP A 432 -11.49 7.23 -2.93
C ASP A 432 -10.72 6.35 -1.97
N GLY A 433 -11.03 6.46 -0.68
CA GLY A 433 -10.49 5.60 0.36
C GLY A 433 -10.85 4.13 0.12
N LYS A 434 -9.84 3.26 0.20
CA LYS A 434 -10.00 1.81 0.10
C LYS A 434 -9.35 1.13 1.29
N PRO A 435 -9.93 0.02 1.76
CA PRO A 435 -9.29 -0.78 2.80
C PRO A 435 -7.90 -1.20 2.35
N THR A 436 -6.87 -0.70 3.04
CA THR A 436 -5.47 -0.84 2.62
C THR A 436 -4.59 -1.08 3.85
N MET A 437 -3.66 -2.03 3.76
CA MET A 437 -2.72 -2.34 4.83
C MET A 437 -1.89 -1.13 5.25
N SER A 438 -1.49 -1.12 6.52
CA SER A 438 -0.54 -0.17 7.11
C SER A 438 0.79 -0.86 7.44
N ASN A 439 0.95 -1.27 8.69
CA ASN A 439 2.07 -2.09 9.15
C ASN A 439 1.52 -3.46 9.58
N LEU A 440 1.65 -4.44 8.70
CA LEU A 440 1.12 -5.78 8.91
C LEU A 440 2.18 -6.68 9.54
N PHE A 441 1.80 -7.36 10.62
CA PHE A 441 2.62 -8.32 11.35
C PHE A 441 2.07 -9.74 11.16
N PHE A 442 2.88 -10.61 10.58
CA PHE A 442 2.60 -12.04 10.44
C PHE A 442 3.51 -12.82 11.40
N SER A 443 2.93 -13.52 12.36
CA SER A 443 3.67 -14.27 13.38
C SER A 443 3.05 -15.62 13.64
N SER A 444 3.82 -16.53 14.24
CA SER A 444 3.35 -17.85 14.67
C SER A 444 3.78 -18.17 16.08
N ALA A 445 2.89 -18.76 16.88
CA ALA A 445 3.22 -19.30 18.19
C ALA A 445 4.14 -20.53 18.09
N ASP A 446 4.08 -21.25 16.96
CA ASP A 446 4.86 -22.46 16.68
C ASP A 446 6.09 -22.17 15.80
N ALA A 447 6.61 -20.91 15.84
CA ALA A 447 7.74 -20.49 15.04
C ALA A 447 9.02 -21.27 15.39
N LEU A 448 9.71 -21.75 14.38
CA LEU A 448 10.95 -22.52 14.50
C LEU A 448 12.17 -21.58 14.42
N PRO A 449 13.24 -21.85 15.15
CA PRO A 449 14.53 -21.24 14.87
C PRO A 449 14.93 -21.43 13.41
N ALA A 450 15.57 -20.43 12.79
CA ALA A 450 15.92 -20.46 11.36
C ALA A 450 16.71 -21.73 10.97
N ALA A 451 17.62 -22.20 11.84
CA ALA A 451 18.37 -23.44 11.62
C ALA A 451 17.47 -24.69 11.60
N ASP A 452 16.47 -24.75 12.49
CA ASP A 452 15.55 -25.88 12.57
C ASP A 452 14.58 -25.87 11.38
N LEU A 453 14.12 -24.69 10.94
CA LEU A 453 13.33 -24.55 9.74
C LEU A 453 14.10 -24.99 8.48
N LYS A 454 15.39 -24.57 8.36
CA LYS A 454 16.26 -25.01 7.27
C LYS A 454 16.50 -26.53 7.31
N LYS A 455 16.69 -27.10 8.49
CA LYS A 455 16.80 -28.56 8.68
C LYS A 455 15.51 -29.26 8.22
N LYS A 456 14.35 -28.80 8.70
CA LYS A 456 13.03 -29.33 8.28
C LYS A 456 12.88 -29.29 6.77
N PHE A 457 13.21 -28.17 6.13
CA PHE A 457 13.18 -28.02 4.66
C PHE A 457 14.06 -29.06 3.96
N LEU A 458 15.33 -29.23 4.39
CA LEU A 458 16.24 -30.21 3.79
C LEU A 458 15.77 -31.65 4.02
N ASP A 459 15.21 -31.98 5.19
CA ASP A 459 14.67 -33.29 5.50
C ASP A 459 13.41 -33.58 4.64
N THR A 460 12.52 -32.60 4.44
CA THR A 460 11.38 -32.70 3.53
C THR A 460 11.87 -32.94 2.09
N CYS A 461 12.92 -32.23 1.67
CA CYS A 461 13.52 -32.39 0.36
C CYS A 461 14.08 -33.80 0.14
N ARG A 462 14.74 -34.41 1.14
CA ARG A 462 15.24 -35.79 1.06
C ARG A 462 14.12 -36.83 0.99
N ALA A 463 13.01 -36.55 1.68
CA ALA A 463 11.88 -37.46 1.74
C ALA A 463 11.08 -37.54 0.43
N GLU A 464 11.20 -36.55 -0.45
CA GLU A 464 10.54 -36.51 -1.75
C GLU A 464 10.86 -37.77 -2.57
N LYS A 465 9.83 -38.45 -3.08
CA LYS A 465 9.97 -39.62 -3.94
C LYS A 465 10.10 -39.15 -5.40
N GLY A 466 11.29 -39.07 -5.93
CA GLY A 466 11.54 -38.65 -7.30
C GLY A 466 12.65 -39.43 -7.99
N SER A 467 12.65 -39.41 -9.32
CA SER A 467 13.47 -40.18 -10.25
C SER A 467 14.99 -40.08 -10.01
N GLU A 468 15.79 -40.95 -10.70
CA GLU A 468 17.26 -41.10 -10.67
C GLU A 468 18.10 -39.84 -10.92
N ARG A 469 17.49 -38.65 -11.06
CA ARG A 469 18.19 -37.36 -11.17
C ARG A 469 18.55 -36.82 -9.79
N GLU A 470 19.65 -36.08 -9.72
CA GLU A 470 20.11 -35.38 -8.52
C GLU A 470 18.97 -34.56 -7.92
N LYS A 471 18.53 -34.90 -6.69
CA LYS A 471 17.40 -34.22 -6.02
C LYS A 471 17.80 -32.82 -5.59
N TYR A 472 16.91 -31.87 -5.83
CA TYR A 472 17.04 -30.51 -5.34
C TYR A 472 15.68 -29.97 -4.87
N CYS A 473 15.71 -28.93 -4.05
CA CYS A 473 14.55 -28.14 -3.67
C CYS A 473 14.81 -26.67 -3.90
N LEU A 474 13.77 -25.85 -3.86
CA LEU A 474 13.88 -24.44 -4.20
C LEU A 474 13.88 -23.55 -2.96
N VAL A 475 14.74 -22.54 -2.97
CA VAL A 475 14.75 -21.44 -2.02
C VAL A 475 14.53 -20.14 -2.77
N VAL A 476 13.57 -19.36 -2.33
CA VAL A 476 13.27 -18.02 -2.84
C VAL A 476 13.82 -17.00 -1.86
N ARG A 477 14.75 -16.16 -2.30
CA ARG A 477 15.38 -15.10 -1.50
C ARG A 477 14.78 -13.74 -1.74
N GLU A 478 14.27 -13.50 -2.95
CA GLU A 478 13.59 -12.25 -3.30
C GLU A 478 12.44 -12.49 -4.27
N MET A 479 11.34 -11.78 -4.07
CA MET A 479 10.22 -11.71 -4.99
C MET A 479 10.37 -10.51 -5.92
N ASP A 480 9.89 -10.61 -7.14
CA ASP A 480 9.90 -9.48 -8.07
C ASP A 480 8.97 -8.34 -7.61
N ASN A 481 9.40 -7.13 -7.90
CA ASN A 481 8.60 -5.91 -7.80
C ASN A 481 8.58 -5.21 -9.17
N PRO A 482 7.57 -5.47 -9.99
CA PRO A 482 7.49 -4.94 -11.35
C PRO A 482 7.47 -3.41 -11.42
N ALA A 483 7.00 -2.73 -10.39
CA ALA A 483 6.99 -1.28 -10.34
C ALA A 483 8.41 -0.67 -10.32
N LEU A 484 9.40 -1.46 -9.93
CA LEU A 484 10.79 -1.03 -9.76
C LEU A 484 11.76 -1.72 -10.73
N SER A 485 11.51 -2.99 -11.05
CA SER A 485 12.39 -3.79 -11.91
C SER A 485 12.32 -3.38 -13.38
N LEU A 486 11.20 -2.83 -13.84
CA LEU A 486 11.02 -2.39 -15.21
C LEU A 486 11.39 -0.93 -15.38
N LEU A 487 12.44 -0.67 -16.13
CA LEU A 487 12.94 0.67 -16.41
C LEU A 487 12.18 1.36 -17.54
N ASP A 488 11.76 0.60 -18.53
CA ASP A 488 11.04 1.10 -19.69
C ASP A 488 9.53 0.87 -19.53
N ARG A 489 8.80 1.98 -19.28
CA ARG A 489 7.33 1.96 -19.09
C ARG A 489 6.56 1.83 -20.40
N ASP A 490 7.22 1.98 -21.54
CA ASP A 490 6.58 1.83 -22.86
C ASP A 490 6.21 0.37 -23.15
N ASP A 491 6.83 -0.59 -22.44
CA ASP A 491 6.50 -2.02 -22.50
C ASP A 491 5.39 -2.45 -21.52
N PHE A 492 4.50 -1.56 -21.14
CA PHE A 492 3.36 -1.89 -20.25
C PHE A 492 2.45 -2.99 -20.83
N SER A 493 2.36 -3.09 -22.16
CA SER A 493 1.64 -4.18 -22.84
C SER A 493 2.35 -5.54 -22.68
N GLU A 494 3.69 -5.56 -22.70
CA GLU A 494 4.51 -6.76 -22.47
C GLU A 494 4.47 -7.17 -21.00
N LEU A 495 4.46 -6.17 -20.11
CA LEU A 495 4.20 -6.33 -18.68
C LEU A 495 2.83 -6.97 -18.44
N LEU A 496 1.78 -6.45 -19.07
CA LEU A 496 0.45 -7.03 -19.04
C LEU A 496 0.43 -8.46 -19.56
N ALA A 497 1.17 -8.77 -20.61
CA ALA A 497 1.25 -10.11 -21.16
C ALA A 497 1.99 -11.08 -20.22
N SER A 498 3.07 -10.62 -19.58
CA SER A 498 3.86 -11.45 -18.64
C SER A 498 3.14 -11.70 -17.31
N TYR A 499 2.38 -10.72 -16.82
CA TYR A 499 1.60 -10.81 -15.59
C TYR A 499 0.10 -11.06 -15.81
N GLY A 500 -0.41 -10.72 -16.99
CA GLY A 500 -1.84 -10.68 -17.31
C GLY A 500 -2.41 -11.95 -17.93
N GLY A 501 -1.59 -12.94 -18.23
CA GLY A 501 -2.07 -14.27 -18.69
C GLY A 501 -2.96 -14.99 -17.67
N GLY A 502 -3.24 -14.35 -16.53
CA GLY A 502 -4.01 -14.91 -15.45
C GLY A 502 -4.45 -13.91 -14.41
N ALA A 503 -5.19 -12.86 -14.82
CA ALA A 503 -5.98 -12.14 -13.81
C ALA A 503 -6.84 -13.17 -13.06
N GLY A 504 -6.41 -13.55 -11.85
CA GLY A 504 -7.06 -14.58 -11.03
C GLY A 504 -6.33 -15.93 -10.92
N THR A 505 -5.21 -16.17 -11.64
CA THR A 505 -4.47 -17.44 -11.50
C THR A 505 -3.67 -17.55 -10.21
N GLY A 506 -3.38 -16.43 -9.53
CA GLY A 506 -2.56 -16.43 -8.33
C GLY A 506 -1.08 -16.74 -8.59
N ASP A 507 -0.60 -16.57 -9.82
CA ASP A 507 0.80 -16.77 -10.15
C ASP A 507 1.68 -15.70 -9.48
N ARG A 508 2.85 -16.11 -8.99
CA ARG A 508 3.84 -15.24 -8.36
C ARG A 508 5.19 -15.38 -9.03
N LEU A 509 5.89 -14.27 -9.16
CA LEU A 509 7.19 -14.20 -9.79
C LEU A 509 8.28 -14.02 -8.74
N PRO A 510 9.00 -15.09 -8.39
CA PRO A 510 10.21 -14.96 -7.62
C PRO A 510 11.34 -14.43 -8.51
N LEU A 511 12.15 -13.53 -7.97
CA LEU A 511 13.25 -12.90 -8.68
C LEU A 511 14.56 -13.64 -8.44
N VAL A 512 14.92 -13.85 -7.17
CA VAL A 512 16.15 -14.55 -6.79
C VAL A 512 15.80 -15.92 -6.23
N VAL A 513 16.10 -16.97 -7.02
CA VAL A 513 15.76 -18.37 -6.73
C VAL A 513 16.99 -19.25 -6.82
N TYR A 514 17.13 -20.15 -5.86
CA TYR A 514 18.21 -21.14 -5.84
C TYR A 514 17.65 -22.57 -5.78
N ARG A 515 18.30 -23.47 -6.53
CA ARG A 515 18.25 -24.91 -6.28
C ARG A 515 19.19 -25.23 -5.12
N ILE A 516 18.71 -25.98 -4.15
CA ILE A 516 19.55 -26.51 -3.07
C ILE A 516 19.57 -28.02 -3.15
N TYR A 517 20.76 -28.58 -3.22
CA TYR A 517 20.98 -30.02 -3.27
C TYR A 517 21.19 -30.54 -1.84
N PRO A 518 20.24 -31.28 -1.25
CA PRO A 518 20.25 -31.60 0.18
C PRO A 518 21.41 -32.49 0.61
N GLU A 519 22.01 -33.29 -0.31
CA GLU A 519 23.11 -34.20 0.01
C GLU A 519 24.47 -33.50 0.07
N THR A 520 24.67 -32.48 -0.76
CA THR A 520 25.95 -31.77 -0.88
C THR A 520 25.94 -30.38 -0.25
N GLY A 521 24.76 -29.82 -0.01
CA GLY A 521 24.59 -28.42 0.40
C GLY A 521 24.89 -27.41 -0.71
N ARG A 522 25.13 -27.87 -1.96
CA ARG A 522 25.39 -27.01 -3.11
C ARG A 522 24.15 -26.15 -3.40
N GLU A 523 24.37 -24.88 -3.66
CA GLU A 523 23.36 -23.93 -4.10
C GLU A 523 23.65 -23.48 -5.54
N GLU A 524 22.63 -23.39 -6.37
CA GLU A 524 22.72 -22.98 -7.76
C GLU A 524 21.57 -22.02 -8.08
N MET A 525 21.89 -20.79 -8.48
CA MET A 525 20.87 -19.84 -8.91
C MET A 525 20.19 -20.31 -10.21
N ILE A 526 18.88 -20.09 -10.30
CA ILE A 526 18.09 -20.30 -11.52
C ILE A 526 17.31 -19.03 -11.85
N ARG A 527 16.91 -18.85 -13.11
CA ARG A 527 16.17 -17.68 -13.58
C ARG A 527 14.85 -18.05 -14.25
N GLY A 528 13.91 -17.10 -14.28
CA GLY A 528 12.64 -17.25 -14.98
C GLY A 528 11.72 -18.29 -14.34
N ALA A 529 11.69 -18.38 -13.01
CA ALA A 529 10.74 -19.22 -12.29
C ALA A 529 9.38 -18.49 -12.13
N ARG A 530 8.28 -19.24 -12.23
CA ARG A 530 6.92 -18.78 -11.94
C ARG A 530 6.26 -19.77 -10.99
N ILE A 531 5.78 -19.31 -9.85
CA ILE A 531 5.04 -20.12 -8.88
C ILE A 531 3.57 -20.02 -9.20
N VAL A 532 2.92 -21.16 -9.46
CA VAL A 532 1.55 -21.23 -9.92
C VAL A 532 0.57 -21.35 -8.76
N GLY A 533 -0.53 -20.59 -8.81
CA GLY A 533 -1.65 -20.75 -7.89
C GLY A 533 -1.39 -20.36 -6.43
N LEU A 534 -0.33 -19.58 -6.16
CA LEU A 534 0.02 -19.13 -4.81
C LEU A 534 -0.81 -17.90 -4.42
N ASN A 535 -2.01 -18.14 -3.92
CA ASN A 535 -2.98 -17.16 -3.43
C ASN A 535 -3.19 -17.26 -1.91
N ALA A 536 -4.12 -16.48 -1.36
CA ALA A 536 -4.39 -16.47 0.08
C ALA A 536 -4.83 -17.82 0.65
N ARG A 537 -5.49 -18.66 -0.17
CA ARG A 537 -5.91 -20.01 0.25
C ARG A 537 -4.72 -20.97 0.37
N ALA A 538 -3.70 -20.78 -0.47
CA ALA A 538 -2.48 -21.60 -0.42
C ALA A 538 -1.68 -21.37 0.85
N LEU A 539 -1.75 -20.18 1.47
CA LEU A 539 -1.08 -19.89 2.75
C LEU A 539 -1.55 -20.78 3.91
N ARG A 540 -2.71 -21.41 3.80
CA ARG A 540 -3.17 -22.41 4.78
C ARG A 540 -2.28 -23.65 4.81
N ASN A 541 -1.55 -23.92 3.73
CA ASN A 541 -0.69 -25.08 3.56
C ASN A 541 0.78 -24.80 3.92
N VAL A 542 1.07 -23.67 4.58
CA VAL A 542 2.41 -23.42 5.12
C VAL A 542 2.73 -24.48 6.17
N ALA A 543 3.80 -25.23 5.94
CA ALA A 543 4.21 -26.37 6.75
C ALA A 543 5.21 -26.02 7.84
N GLY A 544 5.92 -24.89 7.69
CA GLY A 544 6.88 -24.39 8.66
C GLY A 544 7.01 -22.87 8.59
N ILE A 545 7.18 -22.26 9.76
CA ILE A 545 7.29 -20.82 9.92
C ILE A 545 8.52 -20.55 10.79
N GLY A 546 9.39 -19.63 10.34
CA GLY A 546 10.59 -19.22 11.07
C GLY A 546 10.30 -18.22 12.19
N ASN A 547 11.34 -17.94 13.00
CA ASN A 547 11.33 -16.85 13.99
C ASN A 547 12.23 -15.67 13.57
N ASP A 548 12.67 -15.66 12.32
CA ASP A 548 13.63 -14.76 11.68
C ASP A 548 12.94 -13.61 10.93
N SER A 549 11.95 -12.98 11.54
CA SER A 549 11.13 -11.94 10.89
C SER A 549 11.95 -10.82 10.26
N PHE A 550 11.59 -10.45 9.04
CA PHE A 550 12.15 -9.36 8.26
C PHE A 550 11.13 -8.23 8.11
N VAL A 551 11.60 -6.98 8.16
CA VAL A 551 10.78 -5.79 7.88
C VAL A 551 10.87 -5.47 6.39
N PHE A 552 9.79 -5.65 5.68
CA PHE A 552 9.65 -5.28 4.28
C PHE A 552 8.85 -4.00 4.15
N ASN A 553 9.55 -2.86 4.09
CA ASN A 553 8.98 -1.57 3.74
C ASN A 553 8.81 -1.47 2.23
N TYR A 554 7.64 -1.03 1.77
CA TYR A 554 7.33 -0.93 0.34
C TYR A 554 6.26 0.12 0.06
N MET A 555 6.09 0.46 -1.21
CA MET A 555 4.98 1.26 -1.68
C MET A 555 3.86 0.34 -2.19
N GLN A 556 2.70 0.41 -1.56
CA GLN A 556 1.54 -0.37 -1.96
C GLN A 556 0.80 0.32 -3.09
N SER A 557 0.57 -0.38 -4.18
CA SER A 557 -0.21 0.10 -5.32
C SER A 557 -1.69 0.25 -4.94
N GLN A 558 -2.32 1.28 -5.50
CA GLN A 558 -3.78 1.44 -5.47
C GLN A 558 -4.41 1.36 -6.86
N ILE A 559 -3.65 0.93 -7.86
CA ILE A 559 -4.18 0.74 -9.21
C ILE A 559 -5.19 -0.41 -9.16
N ASN A 560 -6.44 -0.08 -9.42
CA ASN A 560 -7.49 -1.09 -9.61
C ASN A 560 -7.21 -1.83 -10.93
N GLY A 561 -7.41 -3.14 -10.92
CA GLY A 561 -7.34 -3.92 -12.13
C GLY A 561 -6.35 -5.06 -12.12
N PHE A 562 -5.43 -5.07 -11.16
CA PHE A 562 -4.42 -6.11 -11.04
C PHE A 562 -4.33 -6.69 -9.63
N SER A 563 -5.38 -6.50 -8.81
CA SER A 563 -5.38 -7.05 -7.47
C SER A 563 -5.32 -8.58 -7.53
N GLY A 564 -4.41 -9.14 -6.74
CA GLY A 564 -4.10 -10.57 -6.79
C GLY A 564 -2.86 -10.91 -7.62
N THR A 565 -2.28 -9.97 -8.35
CA THR A 565 -0.98 -10.10 -9.01
C THR A 565 0.08 -9.24 -8.31
N ALA A 566 1.35 -9.44 -8.63
CA ALA A 566 2.43 -8.58 -8.12
C ALA A 566 2.26 -7.12 -8.56
N LEU A 567 1.68 -6.88 -9.75
CA LEU A 567 1.34 -5.53 -10.25
C LEU A 567 0.31 -4.80 -9.38
N GLY A 568 -0.66 -5.52 -8.83
CA GLY A 568 -1.66 -4.94 -7.94
C GLY A 568 -1.17 -4.73 -6.50
N ALA A 569 -0.08 -5.40 -6.12
CA ALA A 569 0.48 -5.30 -4.77
C ALA A 569 1.46 -4.13 -4.62
N PHE A 570 2.28 -3.86 -5.65
CA PHE A 570 3.38 -2.92 -5.55
C PHE A 570 3.22 -1.69 -6.42
N GLY A 571 3.59 -0.55 -5.85
CA GLY A 571 3.76 0.73 -6.53
C GLY A 571 5.19 1.22 -6.41
N SER A 572 5.49 2.34 -7.06
CA SER A 572 6.70 3.13 -6.85
C SER A 572 6.44 4.27 -5.87
N ALA A 573 7.50 4.97 -5.46
CA ALA A 573 7.37 6.16 -4.64
C ALA A 573 6.47 7.25 -5.25
N GLN A 574 6.31 7.26 -6.56
CA GLN A 574 5.45 8.24 -7.24
C GLN A 574 3.96 7.97 -7.11
N ASN A 575 3.53 6.72 -6.98
CA ASN A 575 2.11 6.34 -7.11
C ASN A 575 1.61 5.36 -6.04
N GLY A 576 2.48 4.95 -5.12
CA GLY A 576 2.15 4.02 -4.04
C GLY A 576 1.84 4.71 -2.72
N LEU A 577 1.28 3.93 -1.79
CA LEU A 577 1.13 4.29 -0.39
C LEU A 577 2.21 3.60 0.45
N PRO A 578 2.87 4.31 1.37
CA PRO A 578 3.78 3.68 2.30
C PRO A 578 3.10 2.57 3.12
N ALA A 579 3.71 1.39 3.14
CA ALA A 579 3.25 0.24 3.90
C ALA A 579 4.45 -0.59 4.37
N ALA A 580 4.23 -1.44 5.38
CA ALA A 580 5.24 -2.38 5.84
C ALA A 580 4.61 -3.74 6.13
N VAL A 581 5.37 -4.80 5.85
CA VAL A 581 5.04 -6.16 6.28
C VAL A 581 6.20 -6.73 7.07
N VAL A 582 5.90 -7.25 8.23
CA VAL A 582 6.86 -7.97 9.08
C VAL A 582 6.47 -9.44 9.06
N ALA A 583 7.29 -10.28 8.44
CA ALA A 583 7.03 -11.70 8.35
C ALA A 583 8.33 -12.53 8.41
N PRO A 584 8.26 -13.74 8.98
CA PRO A 584 9.39 -14.68 9.02
C PRO A 584 9.45 -15.55 7.77
N SER A 585 10.50 -16.36 7.65
CA SER A 585 10.61 -17.38 6.60
C SER A 585 9.44 -18.36 6.62
N LEU A 586 8.98 -18.75 5.42
CA LEU A 586 7.84 -19.64 5.21
C LEU A 586 8.25 -20.86 4.38
N LEU A 587 7.93 -22.06 4.88
CA LEU A 587 8.15 -23.32 4.19
C LEU A 587 6.81 -23.89 3.68
N PHE A 588 6.75 -24.20 2.40
CA PHE A 588 5.70 -25.01 1.78
C PHE A 588 6.25 -26.39 1.44
N GLU A 589 5.48 -27.44 1.74
CA GLU A 589 5.88 -28.83 1.42
C GLU A 589 5.78 -29.09 -0.08
N GLU A 590 4.81 -28.48 -0.74
CA GLU A 590 4.58 -28.68 -2.18
C GLU A 590 4.07 -27.39 -2.82
N LEU A 591 4.80 -26.90 -3.80
CA LEU A 591 4.36 -25.85 -4.73
C LEU A 591 4.72 -26.24 -6.16
N GLU A 592 3.84 -25.86 -7.09
CA GLU A 592 4.10 -25.98 -8.51
C GLU A 592 4.87 -24.75 -9.01
N VAL A 593 6.03 -24.98 -9.60
CA VAL A 593 6.86 -23.94 -10.22
C VAL A 593 7.05 -24.31 -11.69
N ARG A 594 6.81 -23.36 -12.58
CA ARG A 594 7.03 -23.51 -14.02
C ARG A 594 8.17 -22.64 -14.49
N GLY A 595 8.91 -23.12 -15.47
CA GLY A 595 9.88 -22.31 -16.17
C GLY A 595 9.17 -21.27 -17.04
N ALA A 596 9.40 -19.98 -16.76
CA ALA A 596 8.93 -18.91 -17.62
C ALA A 596 9.88 -18.82 -18.83
N ARG A 597 9.34 -19.02 -20.02
CA ARG A 597 10.06 -18.78 -21.28
C ARG A 597 9.83 -17.33 -21.67
N GLY A 598 10.74 -16.43 -21.28
CA GLY A 598 10.75 -15.07 -21.82
C GLY A 598 11.02 -15.07 -23.32
N GLU A 599 10.45 -14.12 -24.06
CA GLU A 599 10.83 -13.93 -25.47
C GLU A 599 12.27 -13.44 -25.54
N ALA A 600 13.10 -14.15 -26.31
CA ALA A 600 14.47 -13.75 -26.55
C ALA A 600 14.49 -12.51 -27.47
N LYS A 601 15.09 -11.42 -27.00
CA LYS A 601 15.36 -10.23 -27.81
C LYS A 601 16.72 -10.42 -28.55
N ARG A 602 16.93 -9.70 -29.64
CA ARG A 602 18.24 -9.70 -30.31
C ARG A 602 19.26 -9.00 -29.43
N LEU A 603 20.32 -9.70 -29.09
CA LEU A 603 21.44 -9.12 -28.37
C LEU A 603 22.09 -7.98 -29.16
N PRO A 604 22.74 -7.00 -28.47
CA PRO A 604 23.61 -6.03 -29.13
C PRO A 604 24.68 -6.72 -29.98
N LEU A 605 24.95 -6.19 -31.18
CA LEU A 605 25.93 -6.79 -32.12
C LEU A 605 27.38 -6.59 -31.64
N LEU A 606 27.62 -5.61 -30.81
CA LEU A 606 28.93 -5.31 -30.25
C LEU A 606 28.90 -5.48 -28.74
N PRO A 607 30.00 -5.96 -28.15
CA PRO A 607 30.11 -5.98 -26.70
C PRO A 607 30.04 -4.54 -26.11
N PRO A 608 29.63 -4.38 -24.86
CA PRO A 608 29.57 -3.06 -24.25
C PRO A 608 30.97 -2.40 -24.24
N PRO A 609 31.05 -1.07 -24.43
CA PRO A 609 32.32 -0.36 -24.32
C PRO A 609 32.84 -0.43 -22.88
N PRO A 610 34.17 -0.49 -22.68
CA PRO A 610 34.73 -0.46 -21.33
C PRO A 610 34.36 0.85 -20.64
N MET A 611 33.72 0.77 -19.48
CA MET A 611 33.44 1.92 -18.66
C MET A 611 34.62 2.24 -17.73
N SER A 612 34.98 3.51 -17.62
CA SER A 612 35.99 3.93 -16.66
C SER A 612 35.44 3.75 -15.23
N PRO A 613 36.23 3.21 -14.28
CA PRO A 613 35.81 3.10 -12.90
C PRO A 613 35.39 4.48 -12.35
N ALA A 614 34.42 4.49 -11.45
CA ALA A 614 34.05 5.70 -10.74
C ALA A 614 35.28 6.24 -9.97
N LYS A 615 35.60 7.52 -10.15
CA LYS A 615 36.70 8.19 -9.44
C LYS A 615 36.36 8.38 -7.97
#